data_f350e07c646aa5b263aa14758268826e
#
_entry.id   f350e07c646aa5b263aa14758268826e
#
_cell.length_a   1.000
_cell.length_b   1.000
_cell.length_c   1.000
_cell.angle_alpha   90.00
_cell.angle_beta   90.00
_cell.angle_gamma   90.00
#
_symmetry.space_group_name_H-M   'P 1'
#
loop_
_entity.id
_entity.type
_entity.pdbx_description
1 polymer ?
#
loop_
_entity_poly.entity_id
_entity_poly.type
_entity_poly.pdbx_seq_one_letter_code
_entity_poly.pdbx_strand_id
1 'polypeptide(L)' 'MGFPEEIKRARQKCFLTQNDFAKAINVAFSTVNRWEGGKAKPNLSAMRSIKEFCI' A
#
# COMPACT_ATOMS: atom_id res chain seq x y z
N MET A 1 -15.20 -2.38 -5.53
CA MET A 1 -14.06 -1.61 -5.06
C MET A 1 -13.51 -2.18 -3.77
N GLY A 2 -12.32 -2.66 -3.81
CA GLY A 2 -11.71 -3.23 -2.62
C GLY A 2 -10.38 -2.56 -2.31
N PHE A 3 -9.94 -2.71 -1.06
CA PHE A 3 -8.66 -2.19 -0.64
C PHE A 3 -7.49 -2.68 -1.49
N PRO A 4 -7.47 -3.95 -1.94
CA PRO A 4 -6.35 -4.41 -2.76
C PRO A 4 -6.14 -3.58 -4.01
N GLU A 5 -7.23 -3.22 -4.68
CA GLU A 5 -7.14 -2.44 -5.90
C GLU A 5 -6.72 -1.01 -5.64
N GLU A 6 -7.20 -0.42 -4.56
CA GLU A 6 -6.86 0.95 -4.20
C GLU A 6 -5.38 1.08 -3.85
N ILE A 7 -4.86 0.12 -3.10
CA ILE A 7 -3.44 0.14 -2.71
C ILE A 7 -2.56 -0.05 -3.93
N LYS A 8 -2.91 -0.99 -4.79
CA LYS A 8 -2.17 -1.24 -6.00
C LYS A 8 -2.15 -0.01 -6.91
N ARG A 9 -3.30 0.65 -7.02
CA ARG A 9 -3.43 1.85 -7.84
C ARG A 9 -2.58 3.00 -7.29
N ALA A 10 -2.60 3.20 -5.99
CA ALA A 10 -1.79 4.23 -5.35
C ALA A 10 -0.31 3.98 -5.60
N ARG A 11 0.11 2.73 -5.46
CA ARG A 11 1.49 2.34 -5.71
C ARG A 11 1.89 2.61 -7.17
N GLN A 12 1.01 2.24 -8.09
CA GLN A 12 1.29 2.40 -9.52
C GLN A 12 1.34 3.87 -9.93
N LYS A 13 0.55 4.71 -9.30
CA LYS A 13 0.60 6.15 -9.57
C LYS A 13 1.97 6.74 -9.24
N CYS A 14 2.64 6.18 -8.25
CA CYS A 14 3.95 6.65 -7.83
C CYS A 14 5.08 5.89 -8.52
N PHE A 15 4.76 5.00 -9.45
CA PHE A 15 5.73 4.19 -10.19
C PHE A 15 6.63 3.37 -9.27
N LEU A 16 6.04 2.77 -8.25
CA LEU A 16 6.77 2.00 -7.25
C LEU A 16 6.48 0.51 -7.36
N THR A 17 7.48 -0.30 -7.03
CA THR A 17 7.27 -1.73 -6.80
C THR A 17 6.66 -1.91 -5.42
N GLN A 18 6.17 -3.12 -5.13
CA GLN A 18 5.65 -3.44 -3.79
C GLN A 18 6.71 -3.20 -2.72
N ASN A 19 7.95 -3.58 -3.01
CA ASN A 19 9.04 -3.42 -2.06
C ASN A 19 9.35 -1.95 -1.81
N ASP A 20 9.42 -1.15 -2.86
CA ASP A 20 9.66 0.28 -2.74
C ASP A 20 8.54 0.98 -1.99
N PHE A 21 7.30 0.59 -2.28
CA PHE A 21 6.15 1.15 -1.60
C PHE A 21 6.17 0.83 -0.11
N ALA A 22 6.49 -0.42 0.23
CA ALA A 22 6.59 -0.84 1.62
C ALA A 22 7.64 -0.01 2.37
N LYS A 23 8.79 0.22 1.75
CA LYS A 23 9.84 1.04 2.35
C LYS A 23 9.38 2.48 2.53
N ALA A 24 8.68 3.02 1.54
CA ALA A 24 8.23 4.41 1.58
C ALA A 24 7.26 4.68 2.72
N ILE A 25 6.37 3.74 2.99
CA ILE A 25 5.39 3.88 4.07
C ILE A 25 5.79 3.15 5.34
N ASN A 26 7.02 2.64 5.37
CA ASN A 26 7.63 2.03 6.55
C ASN A 26 6.87 0.80 7.07
N VAL A 27 6.53 -0.10 6.17
CA VAL A 27 5.93 -1.39 6.52
C VAL A 27 6.72 -2.51 5.85
N ALA A 28 6.47 -3.75 6.27
CA ALA A 28 7.13 -4.90 5.66
C ALA A 28 6.58 -5.16 4.27
N PHE A 29 7.44 -5.67 3.38
CA PHE A 29 7.02 -6.05 2.04
C PHE A 29 5.85 -7.06 2.07
N SER A 30 5.94 -8.05 2.97
CA SER A 30 4.90 -9.05 3.09
C SER A 30 3.55 -8.43 3.47
N THR A 31 3.57 -7.35 4.23
CA THR A 31 2.36 -6.63 4.61
C THR A 31 1.67 -6.03 3.37
N VAL A 32 2.45 -5.37 2.53
CA VAL A 32 1.90 -4.80 1.28
C VAL A 32 1.36 -5.91 0.38
N ASN A 33 2.12 -7.00 0.28
CA ASN A 33 1.71 -8.13 -0.53
C ASN A 33 0.37 -8.70 -0.06
N ARG A 34 0.17 -8.79 1.24
CA ARG A 34 -1.08 -9.28 1.81
C ARG A 34 -2.24 -8.32 1.54
N TRP A 35 -1.99 -7.03 1.63
CA TRP A 35 -3.01 -6.03 1.31
C TRP A 35 -3.46 -6.18 -0.14
N GLU A 36 -2.51 -6.28 -1.07
CA GLU A 36 -2.82 -6.38 -2.49
C GLU A 36 -3.44 -7.72 -2.85
N GLY A 37 -3.17 -8.74 -2.05
CA GLY A 37 -3.79 -10.04 -2.21
C GLY A 37 -5.16 -10.17 -1.56
N GLY A 38 -5.61 -9.14 -0.86
CA GLY A 38 -6.91 -9.14 -0.18
C GLY A 38 -6.95 -9.93 1.10
N LYS A 39 -5.79 -10.33 1.62
CA LYS A 39 -5.73 -11.16 2.83
C LYS A 39 -5.66 -10.35 4.11
N ALA A 40 -5.37 -9.07 4.00
CA ALA A 40 -5.30 -8.17 5.13
C ALA A 40 -5.72 -6.78 4.69
N LYS A 41 -6.15 -5.96 5.64
CA LYS A 41 -6.53 -4.58 5.36
C LYS A 41 -5.56 -3.64 6.07
N PRO A 42 -5.18 -2.52 5.44
CA PRO A 42 -4.37 -1.53 6.14
C PRO A 42 -5.18 -0.90 7.27
N ASN A 43 -4.53 -0.67 8.40
CA ASN A 43 -5.19 0.05 9.49
C ASN A 43 -5.20 1.55 9.17
N LEU A 44 -5.81 2.33 10.05
CA LEU A 44 -5.96 3.76 9.83
C LEU A 44 -4.61 4.46 9.66
N SER A 45 -3.64 4.09 10.46
CA SER A 45 -2.31 4.67 10.38
C SER A 45 -1.66 4.40 9.03
N ALA A 46 -1.77 3.15 8.55
CA ALA A 46 -1.24 2.79 7.24
C ALA A 46 -1.95 3.51 6.12
N MET A 47 -3.25 3.66 6.22
CA MET A 47 -4.03 4.38 5.21
C MET A 47 -3.63 5.83 5.13
N ARG A 48 -3.35 6.46 6.27
CA ARG A 48 -2.86 7.83 6.30
C ARG A 48 -1.51 7.95 5.60
N SER A 49 -0.61 7.02 5.89
CA SER A 49 0.71 7.01 5.27
C SER A 49 0.60 6.88 3.76
N ILE A 50 -0.28 6.01 3.30
CA ILE A 50 -0.50 5.82 1.87
C ILE A 50 -1.00 7.10 1.23
N LYS A 51 -1.97 7.75 1.84
CA LYS A 51 -2.52 8.99 1.31
C LYS A 51 -1.49 10.10 1.28
N GLU A 52 -0.74 10.26 2.34
CA GLU A 52 0.25 11.32 2.43
C GLU A 52 1.38 11.12 1.44
N PHE A 53 1.73 9.87 1.21
CA PHE A 53 2.83 9.57 0.30
C PHE A 53 2.45 9.75 -1.16
N CYS A 54 1.23 9.38 -1.52
CA CYS A 54 0.81 9.32 -2.92
C CYS A 54 -0.22 10.39 -3.31
N ILE A 55 -0.19 11.50 -2.68
CA ILE A 55 -1.06 12.62 -3.07
C ILE A 55 -0.55 13.30 -4.33
#